data_4991ee078980187b800f1c45c3b34f60
#
_entry.id   4991ee078980187b800f1c45c3b34f60
#
_cell.length_a   1.000
_cell.length_b   1.000
_cell.length_c   1.000
_cell.angle_alpha   90.00
_cell.angle_beta   90.00
_cell.angle_gamma   90.00
#
_symmetry.space_group_name_H-M   'P 1'
#
loop_
_entity.id
_entity.type
_entity.pdbx_description
1 polymer ?
#
loop_
_entity_poly.entity_id
_entity_poly.type
_entity_poly.pdbx_seq_one_letter_code
_entity_poly.pdbx_strand_id
1 'polypeptide(L)'
;MLPYLDLFGAKVPMYGLCMAVAMLLAVGLSCLRAKKRGADVDRLLTIALAAIVCGIIGAKLLYFIVTYSWDEIVSGLRANGFSFIINGGLVFYGGLIGGVLGAFLGAKLVRVKLSNYSDAVVPTLPLAHAIGRLGCFCSGCCYGRATDSWIGMCFPNSITGLAPDVRVIPTQLIESGLNLILFIALVLFTLKRRRGFTTLFVYLIAYGVERFLLEFLRGDEIRGIFGLFSTSQWISIGLMLLGAAGLIITHAAKKRAPADPAPDPKSDAGAGEG
;
A
#
# COMPACT_ATOMS: atom_id res chain seq x y z
N MET A 1 1.82 -21.43 13.88
CA MET A 1 2.14 -20.56 12.75
C MET A 1 2.58 -21.39 11.58
N LEU A 2 2.16 -21.04 10.39
CA LEU A 2 2.41 -21.79 9.16
C LEU A 2 3.12 -20.85 8.17
N PRO A 3 4.46 -20.75 8.20
CA PRO A 3 5.20 -19.91 7.25
C PRO A 3 5.09 -20.44 5.81
N TYR A 4 4.85 -21.74 5.65
CA TYR A 4 4.65 -22.40 4.36
C TYR A 4 3.38 -23.22 4.39
N LEU A 5 2.66 -23.22 3.29
CA LEU A 5 1.51 -24.10 3.04
C LEU A 5 1.94 -25.15 2.02
N ASP A 6 1.76 -26.44 2.35
CA ASP A 6 2.00 -27.54 1.42
C ASP A 6 0.77 -27.70 0.50
N LEU A 7 0.93 -27.27 -0.75
CA LEU A 7 -0.07 -27.44 -1.81
C LEU A 7 0.46 -28.44 -2.83
N PHE A 8 -0.13 -29.63 -2.88
CA PHE A 8 0.22 -30.68 -3.84
C PHE A 8 1.72 -31.03 -3.89
N GLY A 9 2.41 -30.98 -2.73
CA GLY A 9 3.85 -31.23 -2.64
C GLY A 9 4.74 -30.03 -2.90
N ALA A 10 4.19 -28.85 -3.23
CA ALA A 10 4.92 -27.60 -3.34
C ALA A 10 4.76 -26.76 -2.07
N LYS A 11 5.89 -26.32 -1.49
CA LYS A 11 5.91 -25.40 -0.33
C LYS A 11 5.69 -23.96 -0.79
N VAL A 12 4.46 -23.46 -0.61
CA VAL A 12 4.09 -22.08 -0.94
C VAL A 12 4.25 -21.20 0.28
N PRO A 13 5.04 -20.11 0.23
CA PRO A 13 5.20 -19.21 1.35
C PRO A 13 3.87 -18.46 1.62
N MET A 14 3.37 -18.53 2.86
CA MET A 14 2.11 -17.88 3.28
C MET A 14 2.13 -16.38 3.07
N TYR A 15 3.28 -15.73 3.24
CA TYR A 15 3.42 -14.31 2.94
C TYR A 15 3.07 -13.98 1.47
N GLY A 16 3.61 -14.75 0.53
CA GLY A 16 3.33 -14.59 -0.90
C GLY A 16 1.84 -14.80 -1.22
N LEU A 17 1.23 -15.82 -0.61
CA LEU A 17 -0.20 -16.09 -0.77
C LEU A 17 -1.06 -14.94 -0.24
N CYS A 18 -0.77 -14.44 0.97
CA CYS A 18 -1.47 -13.28 1.54
C CYS A 18 -1.31 -12.04 0.67
N MET A 19 -0.13 -11.79 0.11
CA MET A 19 0.11 -10.66 -0.80
C MET A 19 -0.70 -10.80 -2.10
N ALA A 20 -0.77 -11.99 -2.68
CA ALA A 20 -1.60 -12.24 -3.88
C ALA A 20 -3.08 -11.99 -3.60
N VAL A 21 -3.60 -12.54 -2.49
CA VAL A 21 -4.98 -12.31 -2.04
C VAL A 21 -5.24 -10.83 -1.77
N ALA A 22 -4.31 -10.13 -1.11
CA ALA A 22 -4.42 -8.70 -0.85
C ALA A 22 -4.54 -7.88 -2.14
N MET A 23 -3.70 -8.18 -3.15
CA MET A 23 -3.75 -7.52 -4.45
C MET A 23 -5.07 -7.79 -5.19
N LEU A 24 -5.50 -9.05 -5.25
CA LEU A 24 -6.75 -9.43 -5.91
C LEU A 24 -7.96 -8.74 -5.27
N LEU A 25 -8.04 -8.74 -3.94
CA LEU A 25 -9.12 -8.08 -3.20
C LEU A 25 -9.08 -6.56 -3.37
N ALA A 26 -7.90 -5.94 -3.31
CA ALA A 26 -7.77 -4.50 -3.50
C ALA A 26 -8.19 -4.07 -4.91
N VAL A 27 -7.73 -4.76 -5.95
CA VAL A 27 -8.11 -4.47 -7.34
C VAL A 27 -9.60 -4.75 -7.56
N GLY A 28 -10.09 -5.91 -7.15
CA GLY A 28 -11.51 -6.28 -7.32
C GLY A 28 -12.46 -5.29 -6.63
N LEU A 29 -12.16 -4.92 -5.38
CA LEU A 29 -12.96 -3.94 -4.63
C LEU A 29 -12.84 -2.54 -5.25
N SER A 30 -11.66 -2.15 -5.73
CA SER A 30 -11.47 -0.88 -6.46
C SER A 30 -12.34 -0.83 -7.73
N CYS A 31 -12.40 -1.92 -8.49
CA CYS A 31 -13.26 -2.04 -9.68
C CYS A 31 -14.74 -1.95 -9.33
N LEU A 32 -15.19 -2.64 -8.27
CA LEU A 32 -16.58 -2.54 -7.80
C LEU A 32 -16.94 -1.12 -7.36
N ARG A 33 -16.04 -0.43 -6.67
CA ARG A 33 -16.22 0.95 -6.23
C ARG A 33 -16.20 1.93 -7.42
N ALA A 34 -15.29 1.72 -8.39
CA ALA A 34 -15.23 2.51 -9.63
C ALA A 34 -16.54 2.38 -10.43
N LYS A 35 -17.02 1.14 -10.61
CA LYS A 35 -18.30 0.87 -11.30
C LYS A 35 -19.48 1.59 -10.62
N LYS A 36 -19.60 1.49 -9.27
CA LYS A 36 -20.65 2.20 -8.52
C LYS A 36 -20.58 3.73 -8.64
N ARG A 37 -19.43 4.28 -9.04
CA ARG A 37 -19.20 5.71 -9.22
C ARG A 37 -19.30 6.16 -10.69
N GLY A 38 -19.64 5.25 -11.60
CA GLY A 38 -19.69 5.52 -13.03
C GLY A 38 -18.32 5.75 -13.67
N ALA A 39 -17.23 5.28 -13.03
CA ALA A 39 -15.91 5.35 -13.61
C ALA A 39 -15.62 4.11 -14.46
N ASP A 40 -14.82 4.30 -15.51
CA ASP A 40 -14.44 3.25 -16.46
C ASP A 40 -13.52 2.21 -15.77
N VAL A 41 -14.01 0.97 -15.69
CA VAL A 41 -13.30 -0.13 -15.02
C VAL A 41 -12.13 -0.64 -15.85
N ASP A 42 -12.24 -0.66 -17.18
CA ASP A 42 -11.16 -1.17 -18.05
C ASP A 42 -9.93 -0.27 -17.98
N ARG A 43 -10.16 1.04 -17.92
CA ARG A 43 -9.07 2.01 -17.67
C ARG A 43 -8.45 1.84 -16.30
N LEU A 44 -9.26 1.55 -15.26
CA LEU A 44 -8.74 1.26 -13.93
C LEU A 44 -7.89 -0.01 -13.91
N LEU A 45 -8.34 -1.06 -14.59
CA LEU A 45 -7.57 -2.32 -14.69
C LEU A 45 -6.24 -2.11 -15.40
N THR A 46 -6.21 -1.29 -16.47
CA THR A 46 -4.95 -0.93 -17.15
C THR A 46 -3.99 -0.19 -16.20
N ILE A 47 -4.52 0.77 -15.42
CA ILE A 47 -3.73 1.50 -14.41
C ILE A 47 -3.21 0.55 -13.35
N ALA A 48 -4.06 -0.35 -12.83
CA ALA A 48 -3.67 -1.33 -11.81
C ALA A 48 -2.62 -2.30 -12.32
N LEU A 49 -2.78 -2.82 -13.55
CA LEU A 49 -1.80 -3.70 -14.19
C LEU A 49 -0.44 -3.01 -14.36
N ALA A 50 -0.44 -1.78 -14.87
CA ALA A 50 0.78 -0.98 -15.01
C ALA A 50 1.45 -0.74 -13.64
N ALA A 51 0.67 -0.43 -12.61
CA ALA A 51 1.18 -0.24 -11.24
C ALA A 51 1.80 -1.52 -10.67
N ILE A 52 1.16 -2.68 -10.87
CA ILE A 52 1.67 -3.98 -10.41
C ILE A 52 2.96 -4.35 -11.13
N VAL A 53 2.97 -4.28 -12.45
CA VAL A 53 4.15 -4.64 -13.26
C VAL A 53 5.33 -3.74 -12.94
N CYS A 54 5.14 -2.42 -12.96
CA CYS A 54 6.21 -1.47 -12.61
C CYS A 54 6.62 -1.60 -11.14
N GLY A 55 5.69 -1.94 -10.24
CA GLY A 55 5.97 -2.21 -8.84
C GLY A 55 6.89 -3.43 -8.66
N ILE A 56 6.62 -4.54 -9.33
CA ILE A 56 7.47 -5.73 -9.30
C ILE A 56 8.85 -5.42 -9.87
N ILE A 57 8.91 -4.74 -11.00
CA ILE A 57 10.18 -4.33 -11.63
C ILE A 57 10.97 -3.42 -10.68
N GLY A 58 10.33 -2.40 -10.11
CA GLY A 58 10.97 -1.48 -9.18
C GLY A 58 11.48 -2.16 -7.91
N ALA A 59 10.70 -3.11 -7.34
CA ALA A 59 11.12 -3.88 -6.18
C ALA A 59 12.36 -4.75 -6.47
N LYS A 60 12.41 -5.36 -7.65
CA LYS A 60 13.56 -6.13 -8.12
C LYS A 60 14.78 -5.26 -8.38
N LEU A 61 14.59 -4.16 -9.11
CA LEU A 61 15.68 -3.24 -9.42
C LEU A 61 16.34 -2.71 -8.15
N LEU A 62 15.54 -2.23 -7.19
CA LEU A 62 16.09 -1.72 -5.94
C LEU A 62 16.77 -2.84 -5.14
N TYR A 63 16.25 -4.07 -5.16
CA TYR A 63 16.90 -5.21 -4.50
C TYR A 63 18.31 -5.43 -5.04
N PHE A 64 18.49 -5.45 -6.38
CA PHE A 64 19.79 -5.63 -6.96
C PHE A 64 20.75 -4.49 -6.65
N ILE A 65 20.28 -3.24 -6.68
CA ILE A 65 21.09 -2.04 -6.39
C ILE A 65 21.59 -2.03 -4.94
N VAL A 66 20.78 -2.48 -3.97
CA VAL A 66 21.15 -2.39 -2.55
C VAL A 66 21.81 -3.67 -2.01
N THR A 67 21.73 -4.79 -2.73
CA THR A 67 22.20 -6.09 -2.24
C THR A 67 23.51 -6.52 -2.89
N TYR A 68 23.73 -6.17 -4.15
CA TYR A 68 24.87 -6.64 -4.94
C TYR A 68 25.70 -5.49 -5.49
N SER A 69 27.01 -5.71 -5.57
CA SER A 69 27.91 -4.89 -6.37
C SER A 69 27.72 -5.16 -7.87
N TRP A 70 28.19 -4.26 -8.72
CA TRP A 70 28.07 -4.42 -10.17
C TRP A 70 28.72 -5.72 -10.69
N ASP A 71 29.89 -6.07 -10.14
CA ASP A 71 30.63 -7.28 -10.54
C ASP A 71 29.88 -8.56 -10.13
N GLU A 72 29.22 -8.56 -8.98
CA GLU A 72 28.39 -9.67 -8.51
C GLU A 72 27.12 -9.84 -9.38
N ILE A 73 26.53 -8.75 -9.84
CA ILE A 73 25.38 -8.80 -10.77
C ILE A 73 25.82 -9.43 -12.09
N VAL A 74 26.92 -8.97 -12.66
CA VAL A 74 27.44 -9.49 -13.94
C VAL A 74 27.83 -10.96 -13.83
N SER A 75 28.53 -11.34 -12.76
CA SER A 75 28.94 -12.74 -12.54
C SER A 75 27.75 -13.65 -12.26
N GLY A 76 26.76 -13.20 -11.45
CA GLY A 76 25.53 -13.92 -11.17
C GLY A 76 24.69 -14.16 -12.42
N LEU A 77 24.56 -13.15 -13.28
CA LEU A 77 23.87 -13.26 -14.57
C LEU A 77 24.60 -14.24 -15.54
N ARG A 78 25.93 -14.22 -15.56
CA ARG A 78 26.72 -15.16 -16.37
C ARG A 78 26.61 -16.60 -15.90
N ALA A 79 26.60 -16.82 -14.57
CA ALA A 79 26.54 -18.15 -13.97
C ALA A 79 25.14 -18.78 -14.01
N ASN A 80 24.09 -18.00 -13.71
CA ASN A 80 22.72 -18.50 -13.49
C ASN A 80 21.69 -17.90 -14.46
N GLY A 81 22.09 -17.01 -15.37
CA GLY A 81 21.20 -16.39 -16.35
C GLY A 81 19.98 -15.72 -15.72
N PHE A 82 18.81 -15.92 -16.34
CA PHE A 82 17.54 -15.34 -15.90
C PHE A 82 17.06 -15.87 -14.52
N SER A 83 17.49 -17.08 -14.13
CA SER A 83 17.20 -17.66 -12.81
C SER A 83 17.74 -16.80 -11.66
N PHE A 84 18.89 -16.13 -11.85
CA PHE A 84 19.43 -15.18 -10.87
C PHE A 84 18.48 -14.03 -10.59
N ILE A 85 17.83 -13.51 -11.64
CA ILE A 85 16.85 -12.43 -11.49
C ILE A 85 15.59 -12.94 -10.77
N ILE A 86 15.07 -14.11 -11.14
CA ILE A 86 13.82 -14.64 -10.56
C ILE A 86 14.00 -14.92 -9.07
N ASN A 87 15.09 -15.56 -8.68
CA ASN A 87 15.36 -15.99 -7.30
C ASN A 87 15.79 -14.84 -6.36
N GLY A 88 16.08 -13.65 -6.90
CA GLY A 88 16.39 -12.47 -6.09
C GLY A 88 15.19 -12.00 -5.25
N GLY A 89 15.47 -11.34 -4.13
CA GLY A 89 14.48 -10.76 -3.24
C GLY A 89 13.66 -9.60 -3.86
N LEU A 90 12.83 -8.99 -3.03
CA LEU A 90 12.01 -7.82 -3.37
C LEU A 90 12.17 -6.77 -2.27
N VAL A 91 12.49 -5.54 -2.64
CA VAL A 91 12.58 -4.41 -1.70
C VAL A 91 11.32 -3.56 -1.79
N PHE A 92 10.65 -3.39 -0.65
CA PHE A 92 9.36 -2.71 -0.56
C PHE A 92 9.37 -1.29 -1.15
N TYR A 93 10.38 -0.48 -0.85
CA TYR A 93 10.45 0.91 -1.35
C TYR A 93 10.58 0.98 -2.87
N GLY A 94 11.30 0.04 -3.49
CA GLY A 94 11.36 -0.08 -4.94
C GLY A 94 9.98 -0.39 -5.53
N GLY A 95 9.24 -1.29 -4.88
CA GLY A 95 7.87 -1.62 -5.26
C GLY A 95 6.92 -0.43 -5.13
N LEU A 96 7.02 0.35 -4.07
CA LEU A 96 6.22 1.55 -3.85
C LEU A 96 6.48 2.61 -4.93
N ILE A 97 7.75 2.95 -5.17
CA ILE A 97 8.14 3.94 -6.19
C ILE A 97 7.72 3.46 -7.57
N GLY A 98 8.05 2.20 -7.93
CA GLY A 98 7.67 1.60 -9.20
C GLY A 98 6.15 1.55 -9.39
N GLY A 99 5.40 1.18 -8.35
CA GLY A 99 3.94 1.13 -8.38
C GLY A 99 3.30 2.50 -8.60
N VAL A 100 3.78 3.55 -7.92
CA VAL A 100 3.31 4.92 -8.11
C VAL A 100 3.63 5.40 -9.54
N LEU A 101 4.85 5.20 -10.02
CA LEU A 101 5.24 5.54 -11.40
C LEU A 101 4.40 4.77 -12.41
N GLY A 102 4.19 3.48 -12.20
CA GLY A 102 3.34 2.63 -13.05
C GLY A 102 1.90 3.11 -13.08
N ALA A 103 1.33 3.54 -11.96
CA ALA A 103 -0.02 4.11 -11.91
C ALA A 103 -0.11 5.41 -12.75
N PHE A 104 0.90 6.30 -12.65
CA PHE A 104 0.96 7.51 -13.48
C PHE A 104 1.12 7.18 -14.96
N LEU A 105 1.99 6.23 -15.31
CA LEU A 105 2.19 5.79 -16.70
C LEU A 105 0.92 5.15 -17.26
N GLY A 106 0.26 4.28 -16.52
CA GLY A 106 -1.01 3.66 -16.88
C GLY A 106 -2.10 4.70 -17.10
N ALA A 107 -2.25 5.68 -16.21
CA ALA A 107 -3.21 6.75 -16.35
C ALA A 107 -2.93 7.63 -17.59
N LYS A 108 -1.66 7.90 -17.90
CA LYS A 108 -1.24 8.61 -19.11
C LYS A 108 -1.54 7.81 -20.37
N LEU A 109 -1.31 6.50 -20.34
CA LEU A 109 -1.58 5.59 -21.47
C LEU A 109 -3.08 5.59 -21.84
N VAL A 110 -3.95 5.49 -20.84
CA VAL A 110 -5.41 5.51 -21.06
C VAL A 110 -6.01 6.93 -21.05
N ARG A 111 -5.16 7.97 -21.01
CA ARG A 111 -5.53 9.39 -21.10
C ARG A 111 -6.57 9.83 -20.06
N VAL A 112 -6.42 9.41 -18.82
CA VAL A 112 -7.28 9.82 -17.69
C VAL A 112 -6.50 10.50 -16.58
N LYS A 113 -7.21 11.30 -15.77
CA LYS A 113 -6.63 11.86 -14.54
C LYS A 113 -6.71 10.81 -13.43
N LEU A 114 -5.57 10.43 -12.86
CA LEU A 114 -5.49 9.45 -11.76
C LEU A 114 -6.36 9.86 -10.57
N SER A 115 -6.52 11.17 -10.33
CA SER A 115 -7.39 11.69 -9.27
C SER A 115 -8.86 11.26 -9.37
N ASN A 116 -9.36 10.93 -10.57
CA ASN A 116 -10.73 10.47 -10.76
C ASN A 116 -10.99 9.09 -10.14
N TYR A 117 -9.93 8.30 -9.96
CA TYR A 117 -9.99 6.97 -9.35
C TYR A 117 -9.59 6.96 -7.87
N SER A 118 -9.12 8.09 -7.32
CA SER A 118 -8.63 8.21 -5.95
C SER A 118 -9.64 7.67 -4.92
N ASP A 119 -10.91 8.07 -5.01
CA ASP A 119 -11.94 7.62 -4.09
C ASP A 119 -12.32 6.13 -4.22
N ALA A 120 -12.02 5.52 -5.36
CA ALA A 120 -12.25 4.09 -5.57
C ALA A 120 -11.08 3.25 -5.04
N VAL A 121 -9.84 3.69 -5.31
CA VAL A 121 -8.61 2.93 -5.06
C VAL A 121 -8.05 3.16 -3.67
N VAL A 122 -7.95 4.42 -3.21
CA VAL A 122 -7.25 4.74 -1.97
C VAL A 122 -7.80 3.99 -0.75
N PRO A 123 -9.12 3.85 -0.55
CA PRO A 123 -9.64 3.09 0.59
C PRO A 123 -9.22 1.61 0.58
N THR A 124 -8.90 1.01 -0.57
CA THR A 124 -8.51 -0.40 -0.63
C THR A 124 -7.04 -0.63 -0.27
N LEU A 125 -6.21 0.41 -0.23
CA LEU A 125 -4.81 0.32 0.16
C LEU A 125 -4.61 -0.19 1.60
N PRO A 126 -5.27 0.39 2.63
CA PRO A 126 -5.14 -0.14 3.98
C PRO A 126 -5.71 -1.55 4.13
N LEU A 127 -6.73 -1.95 3.35
CA LEU A 127 -7.19 -3.34 3.34
C LEU A 127 -6.10 -4.29 2.84
N ALA A 128 -5.45 -3.95 1.72
CA ALA A 128 -4.33 -4.75 1.21
C ALA A 128 -3.18 -4.83 2.23
N HIS A 129 -2.90 -3.72 2.90
CA HIS A 129 -1.88 -3.66 3.94
C HIS A 129 -2.25 -4.55 5.14
N ALA A 130 -3.49 -4.51 5.62
CA ALA A 130 -3.98 -5.36 6.70
C ALA A 130 -3.78 -6.85 6.38
N ILE A 131 -4.15 -7.29 5.17
CA ILE A 131 -3.97 -8.68 4.73
C ILE A 131 -2.47 -9.03 4.60
N GLY A 132 -1.66 -8.12 4.08
CA GLY A 132 -0.21 -8.30 4.03
C GLY A 132 0.42 -8.50 5.41
N ARG A 133 -0.08 -7.80 6.44
CA ARG A 133 0.36 -7.98 7.84
C ARG A 133 -0.03 -9.33 8.43
N LEU A 134 -1.16 -9.91 8.02
CA LEU A 134 -1.48 -11.29 8.37
C LEU A 134 -0.46 -12.27 7.76
N GLY A 135 0.04 -11.99 6.55
CA GLY A 135 1.14 -12.76 5.96
C GLY A 135 2.43 -12.67 6.78
N CYS A 136 2.79 -11.48 7.29
CA CYS A 136 3.91 -11.31 8.21
C CYS A 136 3.69 -12.09 9.52
N PHE A 137 2.48 -12.11 10.04
CA PHE A 137 2.11 -12.88 11.23
C PHE A 137 2.27 -14.38 11.01
N CYS A 138 1.79 -14.91 9.89
CA CYS A 138 1.96 -16.33 9.53
C CYS A 138 3.44 -16.72 9.41
N SER A 139 4.28 -15.82 8.89
CA SER A 139 5.72 -16.03 8.72
C SER A 139 6.52 -15.83 9.99
N GLY A 140 5.93 -15.24 11.04
CA GLY A 140 6.63 -14.94 12.28
C GLY A 140 7.71 -13.87 12.14
N CYS A 141 7.50 -12.87 11.25
CA CYS A 141 8.43 -11.75 11.05
C CYS A 141 7.78 -10.41 11.44
N CYS A 142 8.59 -9.37 11.62
CA CYS A 142 8.10 -8.00 11.90
C CYS A 142 7.31 -7.87 13.22
N TYR A 143 7.58 -8.68 14.22
CA TYR A 143 7.02 -8.57 15.57
C TYR A 143 7.59 -7.35 16.30
N GLY A 144 7.02 -7.04 17.48
CA GLY A 144 7.47 -5.95 18.36
C GLY A 144 8.51 -6.41 19.37
N ARG A 145 8.80 -5.54 20.33
CA ARG A 145 9.73 -5.84 21.43
C ARG A 145 9.26 -7.02 22.29
N ALA A 146 10.20 -7.67 22.95
CA ALA A 146 9.93 -8.70 23.96
C ALA A 146 9.05 -8.11 25.08
N THR A 147 8.14 -8.93 25.63
CA THR A 147 7.19 -8.49 26.65
C THR A 147 6.70 -9.65 27.49
N ASP A 148 6.54 -9.41 28.77
CA ASP A 148 5.89 -10.32 29.71
C ASP A 148 4.37 -10.06 29.85
N SER A 149 3.85 -9.06 29.11
CA SER A 149 2.43 -8.71 29.10
C SER A 149 1.57 -9.85 28.57
N TRP A 150 0.29 -9.87 28.95
CA TRP A 150 -0.70 -10.84 28.49
C TRP A 150 -0.92 -10.84 26.96
N ILE A 151 -0.64 -9.71 26.28
CA ILE A 151 -0.73 -9.60 24.82
C ILE A 151 0.45 -10.24 24.09
N GLY A 152 1.54 -10.61 24.81
CA GLY A 152 2.72 -11.23 24.23
C GLY A 152 2.42 -12.60 23.64
N MET A 153 2.96 -12.88 22.44
CA MET A 153 2.80 -14.15 21.73
C MET A 153 4.16 -14.74 21.38
N CYS A 154 4.26 -16.08 21.40
CA CYS A 154 5.45 -16.81 20.95
C CYS A 154 5.31 -17.18 19.47
N PHE A 155 6.45 -17.20 18.76
CA PHE A 155 6.53 -17.51 17.33
C PHE A 155 7.48 -18.69 17.08
N PRO A 156 7.08 -19.92 17.42
CA PRO A 156 8.00 -21.08 17.43
C PRO A 156 8.57 -21.42 16.05
N ASN A 157 7.88 -21.05 14.96
CA ASN A 157 8.32 -21.29 13.58
C ASN A 157 8.66 -19.97 12.85
N SER A 158 9.25 -19.01 13.56
CA SER A 158 9.67 -17.73 12.99
C SER A 158 10.74 -17.92 11.93
N ILE A 159 10.57 -17.30 10.76
CA ILE A 159 11.60 -17.28 9.71
C ILE A 159 12.80 -16.37 10.04
N THR A 160 12.69 -15.57 11.12
CA THR A 160 13.74 -14.63 11.56
C THR A 160 14.67 -15.21 12.62
N GLY A 161 14.46 -16.48 13.02
CA GLY A 161 15.30 -17.12 14.05
C GLY A 161 15.00 -16.68 15.49
N LEU A 162 13.81 -16.09 15.74
CA LEU A 162 13.38 -15.80 17.11
C LEU A 162 13.30 -17.10 17.93
N ALA A 163 13.84 -17.08 19.15
CA ALA A 163 13.74 -18.23 20.04
C ALA A 163 12.27 -18.57 20.34
N PRO A 164 11.90 -19.86 20.34
CA PRO A 164 10.49 -20.29 20.38
C PRO A 164 9.71 -19.89 21.63
N ASP A 165 10.42 -19.69 22.73
CA ASP A 165 9.93 -19.36 24.07
C ASP A 165 9.83 -17.87 24.35
N VAL A 166 10.43 -17.02 23.49
CA VAL A 166 10.41 -15.58 23.66
C VAL A 166 9.04 -15.02 23.28
N ARG A 167 8.39 -14.35 24.24
CA ARG A 167 7.14 -13.64 24.03
C ARG A 167 7.40 -12.23 23.50
N VAL A 168 6.78 -11.89 22.39
CA VAL A 168 6.92 -10.58 21.73
C VAL A 168 5.55 -9.98 21.45
N ILE A 169 5.47 -8.66 21.35
CA ILE A 169 4.23 -7.96 20.99
C ILE A 169 3.87 -8.31 19.55
N PRO A 170 2.65 -8.82 19.25
CA PRO A 170 2.22 -9.15 17.89
C PRO A 170 1.83 -7.88 17.12
N THR A 171 2.81 -7.02 16.85
CA THR A 171 2.59 -5.75 16.13
C THR A 171 1.95 -5.93 14.77
N GLN A 172 2.14 -7.10 14.15
CA GLN A 172 1.50 -7.45 12.86
C GLN A 172 -0.04 -7.46 12.99
N LEU A 173 -0.59 -8.06 14.07
CA LEU A 173 -2.03 -8.10 14.31
C LEU A 173 -2.58 -6.72 14.68
N ILE A 174 -1.84 -5.97 15.49
CA ILE A 174 -2.22 -4.61 15.86
C ILE A 174 -2.30 -3.73 14.62
N GLU A 175 -1.25 -3.75 13.78
CA GLU A 175 -1.19 -2.98 12.54
C GLU A 175 -2.26 -3.45 11.52
N SER A 176 -2.53 -4.75 11.44
CA SER A 176 -3.61 -5.29 10.62
C SER A 176 -4.97 -4.75 11.07
N GLY A 177 -5.25 -4.76 12.37
CA GLY A 177 -6.49 -4.23 12.94
C GLY A 177 -6.67 -2.73 12.69
N LEU A 178 -5.62 -1.93 12.92
CA LEU A 178 -5.64 -0.48 12.66
C LEU A 178 -5.86 -0.16 11.18
N ASN A 179 -5.19 -0.87 10.28
CA ASN A 179 -5.40 -0.71 8.84
C ASN A 179 -6.82 -1.14 8.41
N LEU A 180 -7.42 -2.16 9.05
CA LEU A 180 -8.81 -2.53 8.78
C LEU A 180 -9.78 -1.43 9.24
N ILE A 181 -9.54 -0.82 10.40
CA ILE A 181 -10.30 0.34 10.88
C ILE A 181 -10.15 1.51 9.90
N LEU A 182 -8.92 1.78 9.45
CA LEU A 182 -8.63 2.84 8.48
C LEU A 182 -9.33 2.57 7.14
N PHE A 183 -9.36 1.31 6.68
CA PHE A 183 -10.14 0.91 5.50
C PHE A 183 -11.61 1.29 5.65
N ILE A 184 -12.25 0.88 6.75
CA ILE A 184 -13.67 1.17 7.02
C ILE A 184 -13.89 2.68 7.06
N ALA A 185 -13.05 3.42 7.79
CA ALA A 185 -13.14 4.88 7.90
C ALA A 185 -13.05 5.57 6.53
N LEU A 186 -12.11 5.15 5.67
CA LEU A 186 -11.98 5.73 4.33
C LEU A 186 -13.13 5.32 3.41
N VAL A 187 -13.68 4.10 3.54
CA VAL A 187 -14.89 3.71 2.80
C VAL A 187 -16.04 4.62 3.17
N LEU A 188 -16.30 4.85 4.47
CA LEU A 188 -17.32 5.76 4.96
C LEU A 188 -17.05 7.21 4.54
N PHE A 189 -15.81 7.68 4.66
CA PHE A 189 -15.39 9.02 4.23
C PHE A 189 -15.69 9.27 2.76
N THR A 190 -15.53 8.26 1.92
CA THR A 190 -15.73 8.34 0.47
C THR A 190 -17.16 7.98 0.05
N LEU A 191 -18.13 7.78 0.94
CA LEU A 191 -19.56 7.71 0.58
C LEU A 191 -19.99 9.01 -0.13
N LYS A 192 -19.47 10.16 0.31
CA LYS A 192 -19.57 11.42 -0.43
C LYS A 192 -18.37 11.55 -1.35
N ARG A 193 -18.62 11.88 -2.65
CA ARG A 193 -17.57 12.09 -3.64
C ARG A 193 -16.60 13.18 -3.20
N ARG A 194 -15.29 12.90 -3.25
CA ARG A 194 -14.24 13.86 -2.88
C ARG A 194 -13.58 14.42 -4.14
N ARG A 195 -13.01 15.62 -4.04
CA ARG A 195 -12.30 16.25 -5.18
C ARG A 195 -10.83 15.83 -5.21
N GLY A 196 -10.32 15.58 -6.39
CA GLY A 196 -8.90 15.32 -6.64
C GLY A 196 -8.33 14.17 -5.79
N PHE A 197 -7.21 14.42 -5.13
CA PHE A 197 -6.52 13.47 -4.27
C PHE A 197 -6.86 13.64 -2.78
N THR A 198 -7.99 14.28 -2.42
CA THR A 198 -8.35 14.51 -1.00
C THR A 198 -8.31 13.23 -0.18
N THR A 199 -8.86 12.13 -0.71
CA THR A 199 -8.85 10.83 -0.03
C THR A 199 -7.44 10.29 0.18
N LEU A 200 -6.54 10.48 -0.79
CA LEU A 200 -5.13 10.11 -0.67
C LEU A 200 -4.44 10.92 0.44
N PHE A 201 -4.64 12.22 0.49
CA PHE A 201 -4.02 13.06 1.52
C PHE A 201 -4.51 12.73 2.92
N VAL A 202 -5.81 12.43 3.08
CA VAL A 202 -6.36 11.93 4.36
C VAL A 202 -5.74 10.59 4.75
N TYR A 203 -5.60 9.67 3.79
CA TYR A 203 -4.93 8.39 4.02
C TYR A 203 -3.47 8.57 4.44
N LEU A 204 -2.71 9.44 3.77
CA LEU A 204 -1.29 9.68 4.11
C LEU A 204 -1.12 10.20 5.53
N ILE A 205 -2.00 11.10 5.99
CA ILE A 205 -1.98 11.60 7.37
C ILE A 205 -2.32 10.48 8.34
N ALA A 206 -3.43 9.78 8.14
CA ALA A 206 -3.90 8.75 9.06
C ALA A 206 -2.90 7.59 9.18
N TYR A 207 -2.39 7.10 8.04
CA TYR A 207 -1.36 6.06 8.01
C TYR A 207 -0.03 6.55 8.60
N GLY A 208 0.35 7.80 8.35
CA GLY A 208 1.54 8.40 8.95
C GLY A 208 1.47 8.43 10.47
N VAL A 209 0.31 8.81 11.04
CA VAL A 209 0.07 8.77 12.50
C VAL A 209 0.13 7.34 13.01
N GLU A 210 -0.59 6.42 12.38
CA GLU A 210 -0.59 4.99 12.72
C GLU A 210 0.85 4.43 12.77
N ARG A 211 1.60 4.65 11.71
CA ARG A 211 2.95 4.10 11.56
C ARG A 211 3.95 4.74 12.54
N PHE A 212 3.80 6.02 12.83
CA PHE A 212 4.61 6.72 13.83
C PHE A 212 4.40 6.14 15.24
N LEU A 213 3.13 5.90 15.62
CA LEU A 213 2.79 5.34 16.93
C LEU A 213 3.21 3.88 17.07
N LEU A 214 3.01 3.08 16.03
CA LEU A 214 3.41 1.65 16.04
C LEU A 214 4.91 1.45 16.22
N GLU A 215 5.74 2.41 15.82
CA GLU A 215 7.19 2.28 15.97
C GLU A 215 7.61 2.19 17.45
N PHE A 216 6.88 2.79 18.38
CA PHE A 216 7.16 2.67 19.82
C PHE A 216 6.92 1.25 20.36
N LEU A 217 6.14 0.42 19.68
CA LEU A 217 5.90 -0.98 20.04
C LEU A 217 6.93 -1.93 19.42
N ARG A 218 7.73 -1.43 18.47
CA ARG A 218 8.76 -2.22 17.78
C ARG A 218 10.06 -2.17 18.55
N GLY A 219 10.75 -3.29 18.58
CA GLY A 219 12.06 -3.44 19.24
C GLY A 219 13.21 -3.61 18.23
N ASP A 220 12.97 -3.28 16.96
CA ASP A 220 13.95 -3.49 15.88
C ASP A 220 15.05 -2.40 15.93
N GLU A 221 16.07 -2.56 16.76
CA GLU A 221 17.27 -1.69 16.81
C GLU A 221 18.03 -1.66 15.47
N ILE A 222 17.82 -2.66 14.61
CA ILE A 222 18.50 -2.85 13.32
C ILE A 222 18.12 -1.79 12.27
N ARG A 223 17.03 -1.04 12.46
CA ARG A 223 16.50 -0.12 11.41
C ARG A 223 17.14 1.25 11.35
N GLY A 224 18.15 1.49 12.18
CA GLY A 224 18.86 2.77 12.24
C GLY A 224 18.03 3.86 12.94
N ILE A 225 18.59 4.40 14.01
CA ILE A 225 18.10 5.61 14.67
C ILE A 225 18.87 6.76 14.06
N PHE A 226 18.18 7.71 13.45
CA PHE A 226 18.79 8.93 12.93
C PHE A 226 18.34 10.13 13.79
N GLY A 227 19.20 10.54 14.70
CA GLY A 227 18.88 11.55 15.70
C GLY A 227 17.86 11.07 16.74
N LEU A 228 16.73 11.78 16.86
CA LEU A 228 15.67 11.49 17.86
C LEU A 228 14.67 10.42 17.41
N PHE A 229 14.60 10.11 16.11
CA PHE A 229 13.58 9.26 15.52
C PHE A 229 14.17 8.15 14.67
N SER A 230 13.42 7.03 14.55
CA SER A 230 13.75 5.98 13.61
C SER A 230 13.50 6.44 12.16
N THR A 231 14.12 5.76 11.20
CA THR A 231 13.88 6.00 9.77
C THR A 231 12.39 5.94 9.42
N SER A 232 11.65 4.98 10.02
CA SER A 232 10.20 4.84 9.83
C SER A 232 9.43 6.04 10.35
N GLN A 233 9.84 6.62 11.48
CA GLN A 233 9.20 7.81 12.05
C GLN A 233 9.44 9.05 11.20
N TRP A 234 10.66 9.24 10.67
CA TRP A 234 10.94 10.32 9.72
C TRP A 234 10.10 10.23 8.46
N ILE A 235 9.95 9.03 7.90
CA ILE A 235 9.07 8.80 6.74
C ILE A 235 7.62 9.11 7.11
N SER A 236 7.17 8.72 8.29
CA SER A 236 5.80 9.00 8.77
C SER A 236 5.53 10.49 8.90
N ILE A 237 6.49 11.26 9.44
CA ILE A 237 6.40 12.73 9.50
C ILE A 237 6.31 13.31 8.08
N GLY A 238 7.14 12.84 7.16
CA GLY A 238 7.10 13.25 5.75
C GLY A 238 5.73 12.99 5.10
N LEU A 239 5.13 11.81 5.35
CA LEU A 239 3.79 11.47 4.85
C LEU A 239 2.70 12.39 5.44
N MET A 240 2.76 12.68 6.74
CA MET A 240 1.81 13.61 7.40
C MET A 240 1.93 15.02 6.83
N LEU A 241 3.14 15.52 6.63
CA LEU A 241 3.38 16.86 6.07
C LEU A 241 2.90 16.93 4.61
N LEU A 242 3.20 15.92 3.79
CA LEU A 242 2.73 15.81 2.41
C LEU A 242 1.19 15.78 2.34
N GLY A 243 0.57 14.99 3.21
CA GLY A 243 -0.89 14.91 3.30
C GLY A 243 -1.51 16.25 3.71
N ALA A 244 -0.96 16.92 4.73
CA ALA A 244 -1.44 18.21 5.21
C ALA A 244 -1.28 19.29 4.13
N ALA A 245 -0.12 19.41 3.50
CA ALA A 245 0.13 20.35 2.40
C ALA A 245 -0.84 20.09 1.23
N GLY A 246 -1.04 18.82 0.84
CA GLY A 246 -1.97 18.44 -0.21
C GLY A 246 -3.42 18.82 0.10
N LEU A 247 -3.89 18.66 1.35
CA LEU A 247 -5.22 19.10 1.78
C LEU A 247 -5.36 20.63 1.74
N ILE A 248 -4.35 21.36 2.17
CA ILE A 248 -4.36 22.83 2.11
C ILE A 248 -4.46 23.30 0.66
N ILE A 249 -3.66 22.73 -0.25
CA ILE A 249 -3.68 23.08 -1.67
C ILE A 249 -5.05 22.77 -2.30
N THR A 250 -5.60 21.58 -2.04
CA THR A 250 -6.91 21.19 -2.59
C THR A 250 -8.04 22.07 -2.04
N HIS A 251 -7.95 22.48 -0.78
CA HIS A 251 -8.92 23.40 -0.16
C HIS A 251 -8.81 24.82 -0.72
N ALA A 252 -7.58 25.33 -0.89
CA ALA A 252 -7.34 26.64 -1.48
C ALA A 252 -7.82 26.71 -2.94
N ALA A 253 -7.57 25.67 -3.72
CA ALA A 253 -8.07 25.55 -5.10
C ALA A 253 -9.60 25.56 -5.17
N LYS A 254 -10.29 24.99 -4.16
CA LYS A 254 -11.76 25.04 -4.06
C LYS A 254 -12.28 26.49 -3.88
N LYS A 255 -11.59 27.31 -3.11
CA LYS A 255 -12.01 28.71 -2.88
C LYS A 255 -11.81 29.60 -4.11
N ARG A 256 -10.88 29.23 -5.01
CA ARG A 256 -10.56 30.00 -6.22
C ARG A 256 -11.36 29.57 -7.47
N ALA A 257 -12.04 28.41 -7.43
CA ALA A 257 -12.90 28.00 -8.53
C ALA A 257 -14.13 28.92 -8.55
N PRO A 258 -14.51 29.56 -9.70
CA PRO A 258 -15.76 30.28 -9.81
C PRO A 258 -16.91 29.37 -9.40
N ALA A 259 -17.95 29.94 -8.75
CA ALA A 259 -19.20 29.23 -8.52
C ALA A 259 -19.68 28.71 -9.88
N ASP A 260 -20.03 27.40 -9.97
CA ASP A 260 -20.68 26.87 -11.17
C ASP A 260 -21.82 27.82 -11.53
N PRO A 261 -21.93 28.30 -12.80
CA PRO A 261 -23.05 29.12 -13.20
C PRO A 261 -24.32 28.35 -12.87
N ALA A 262 -25.27 29.06 -12.27
CA ALA A 262 -26.60 28.48 -11.99
C ALA A 262 -27.16 27.86 -13.28
N PRO A 263 -27.84 26.70 -13.20
CA PRO A 263 -28.43 26.07 -14.36
C PRO A 263 -29.34 27.10 -15.05
N ASP A 264 -29.12 27.28 -16.35
CA ASP A 264 -29.84 28.24 -17.18
C ASP A 264 -31.33 27.83 -17.20
N PRO A 265 -32.25 28.64 -16.66
CA PRO A 265 -33.68 28.25 -16.58
C PRO A 265 -34.36 28.10 -17.94
N LYS A 266 -33.61 28.26 -19.05
CA LYS A 266 -34.12 28.15 -20.42
C LYS A 266 -33.91 26.80 -21.09
N SER A 267 -33.26 25.80 -20.41
CA SER A 267 -33.06 24.50 -21.07
C SER A 267 -34.26 23.54 -20.97
N ASP A 268 -35.26 23.86 -20.14
CA ASP A 268 -36.45 23.00 -19.96
C ASP A 268 -37.69 23.45 -20.76
N ALA A 269 -37.56 24.47 -21.57
CA ALA A 269 -38.70 25.00 -22.34
C ALA A 269 -38.79 24.48 -23.80
N GLY A 270 -38.02 23.44 -24.16
CA GLY A 270 -37.93 22.95 -25.56
C GLY A 270 -38.30 21.49 -25.81
N ALA A 271 -38.91 20.78 -24.86
CA ALA A 271 -39.28 19.37 -25.06
C ALA A 271 -40.79 19.12 -24.87
N GLY A 272 -41.60 19.91 -25.54
CA GLY A 272 -43.06 19.73 -25.55
C GLY A 272 -43.63 20.43 -26.74
N GLU A 273 -43.57 19.77 -27.91
CA GLU A 273 -44.47 19.93 -29.07
C GLU A 273 -43.75 19.29 -30.28
N GLY A 274 -44.27 18.12 -30.72
CA GLY A 274 -43.85 17.46 -31.96
C GLY A 274 -44.11 15.97 -31.92
#